data_d0bff8244f67545d6e8a6ef940cce52e
#
_entry.id   d0bff8244f67545d6e8a6ef940cce52e
#
_cell.length_a   1.000
_cell.length_b   1.000
_cell.length_c   1.000
_cell.angle_alpha   90.00
_cell.angle_beta   90.00
_cell.angle_gamma   90.00
#
_symmetry.space_group_name_H-M   'P 1'
#
loop_
_entity.id
_entity.type
_entity.pdbx_description
1 polymer ?
#
loop_
_entity_poly.entity_id
_entity_poly.type
_entity_poly.pdbx_seq_one_letter_code
_entity_poly.pdbx_strand_id
1 'polypeptide(L)'
;MEGAQPSLQNQQRVLAAIVVTDAVGFSAQMSADEERALAIINRDLKQIAGLCNVFKGQVLKSTGDGLLMCFFSAAQAVACALNIQKKLRGDSKRD
;
A
#
# COMPACT_ATOMS: atom_id res chain seq x y z
N MET A 1 30.58 -4.82 19.74
CA MET A 1 30.45 -4.53 19.47
C MET A 1 30.43 -4.44 19.26
N GLU A 2 30.18 -4.54 19.35
CA GLU A 2 30.12 -4.22 19.09
C GLU A 2 29.58 -4.23 18.90
N GLY A 3 29.18 -4.30 19.09
CA GLY A 3 28.73 -4.08 18.92
C GLY A 3 27.94 -4.04 18.53
N ALA A 4 27.54 -3.88 18.99
CA ALA A 4 26.84 -3.82 18.62
C ALA A 4 26.22 -3.38 17.78
N GLN A 5 26.16 -2.93 17.74
CA GLN A 5 25.88 -2.60 16.81
C GLN A 5 26.69 -2.69 15.94
N PRO A 6 27.10 -3.49 15.96
CA PRO A 6 28.00 -3.71 15.07
C PRO A 6 27.72 -3.41 13.89
N SER A 7 26.96 -3.37 13.94
CA SER A 7 26.59 -3.47 12.83
C SER A 7 26.27 -2.34 12.07
N LEU A 8 26.09 -1.22 12.53
CA LEU A 8 25.81 -0.09 11.71
C LEU A 8 26.90 0.20 10.71
N GLN A 9 28.12 -0.15 11.03
CA GLN A 9 29.23 0.06 10.11
C GLN A 9 29.36 -1.04 9.09
N ASN A 10 28.91 -2.23 9.45
CA ASN A 10 29.03 -3.37 8.57
C ASN A 10 27.76 -3.64 7.81
N GLN A 11 26.68 -2.99 8.18
CA GLN A 11 25.44 -3.15 7.48
C GLN A 11 25.46 -2.44 6.16
N GLN A 12 24.93 -3.10 5.18
CA GLN A 12 24.69 -2.44 3.92
C GLN A 12 23.56 -1.45 4.09
N ARG A 13 23.71 -0.31 3.47
CA ARG A 13 22.65 0.66 3.41
C ARG A 13 21.68 0.21 2.35
N VAL A 14 20.41 0.11 2.74
CA VAL A 14 19.36 -0.30 1.83
C VAL A 14 18.40 0.87 1.73
N LEU A 15 18.12 1.27 0.50
CA LEU A 15 17.11 2.29 0.26
C LEU A 15 15.77 1.58 0.05
N ALA A 16 14.79 2.04 0.77
CA ALA A 16 13.45 1.49 0.64
C ALA A 16 12.47 2.62 0.42
N ALA A 17 11.55 2.42 -0.50
CA ALA A 17 10.47 3.35 -0.73
C ALA A 17 9.23 2.84 -0.02
N ILE A 18 8.58 3.69 0.74
CA ILE A 18 7.37 3.34 1.46
C ILE A 18 6.19 3.98 0.74
N VAL A 19 5.21 3.18 0.43
CA VAL A 19 3.98 3.66 -0.20
C VAL A 19 2.83 3.41 0.77
N VAL A 20 2.06 4.47 1.01
CA VAL A 20 0.90 4.41 1.89
C VAL A 20 -0.33 4.75 1.07
N THR A 21 -1.34 3.92 1.18
CA THR A 21 -2.63 4.22 0.55
C THR A 21 -3.67 4.48 1.60
N ASP A 22 -4.70 5.25 1.24
CA ASP A 22 -5.77 5.59 2.14
C ASP A 22 -7.02 5.88 1.30
N ALA A 23 -8.18 5.49 1.80
CA ALA A 23 -9.41 5.67 1.05
C ALA A 23 -10.01 7.04 1.34
N VAL A 24 -10.31 7.77 0.27
CA VAL A 24 -10.94 9.09 0.41
C VAL A 24 -12.42 8.89 0.73
N GLY A 25 -12.88 9.57 1.77
CA GLY A 25 -14.29 9.55 2.12
C GLY A 25 -14.77 8.28 2.80
N PHE A 26 -13.85 7.47 3.29
CA PHE A 26 -14.22 6.19 3.90
C PHE A 26 -15.15 6.38 5.11
N SER A 27 -14.86 7.35 5.96
CA SER A 27 -15.67 7.61 7.14
C SER A 27 -17.10 7.97 6.77
N ALA A 28 -17.26 8.80 5.73
CA ALA A 28 -18.58 9.19 5.26
C ALA A 28 -19.34 8.00 4.71
N GLN A 29 -18.65 7.13 3.96
CA GLN A 29 -19.27 5.92 3.43
C GLN A 29 -19.68 4.97 4.54
N MET A 30 -18.83 4.83 5.56
CA MET A 30 -19.14 3.98 6.70
C MET A 30 -20.40 4.46 7.42
N SER A 31 -20.56 5.77 7.56
CA SER A 31 -21.72 6.33 8.22
C SER A 31 -22.99 6.11 7.43
N ALA A 32 -22.90 6.12 6.10
CA ALA A 32 -24.07 5.97 5.24
C ALA A 32 -24.48 4.52 5.08
N ASP A 33 -23.51 3.63 4.86
CA ASP A 33 -23.78 2.21 4.62
C ASP A 33 -22.53 1.43 4.95
N GLU A 34 -22.47 0.93 6.16
CA GLU A 34 -21.28 0.27 6.70
C GLU A 34 -20.93 -1.00 5.93
N GLU A 35 -21.93 -1.82 5.64
CA GLU A 35 -21.70 -3.08 4.95
C GLU A 35 -21.11 -2.85 3.56
N ARG A 36 -21.72 -1.93 2.84
CA ARG A 36 -21.27 -1.63 1.48
C ARG A 36 -19.85 -1.02 1.49
N ALA A 37 -19.59 -0.11 2.43
CA ALA A 37 -18.29 0.52 2.54
C ALA A 37 -17.20 -0.50 2.83
N LEU A 38 -17.47 -1.44 3.75
CA LEU A 38 -16.51 -2.48 4.08
C LEU A 38 -16.25 -3.41 2.91
N ALA A 39 -17.30 -3.74 2.15
CA ALA A 39 -17.13 -4.60 0.99
C ALA A 39 -16.26 -3.94 -0.07
N ILE A 40 -16.47 -2.64 -0.31
CA ILE A 40 -15.68 -1.90 -1.29
C ILE A 40 -14.23 -1.80 -0.84
N ILE A 41 -14.01 -1.48 0.43
CA ILE A 41 -12.64 -1.36 0.96
C ILE A 41 -11.92 -2.70 0.89
N ASN A 42 -12.58 -3.78 1.24
CA ASN A 42 -11.94 -5.10 1.18
C ASN A 42 -11.56 -5.46 -0.25
N ARG A 43 -12.42 -5.14 -1.21
CA ARG A 43 -12.13 -5.36 -2.62
C ARG A 43 -10.90 -4.55 -3.03
N ASP A 44 -10.89 -3.27 -2.69
CA ASP A 44 -9.80 -2.38 -3.07
C ASP A 44 -8.48 -2.80 -2.44
N LEU A 45 -8.49 -3.18 -1.16
CA LEU A 45 -7.28 -3.62 -0.48
C LEU A 45 -6.69 -4.86 -1.11
N LYS A 46 -7.54 -5.78 -1.56
CA LYS A 46 -7.06 -6.98 -2.26
C LYS A 46 -6.40 -6.61 -3.58
N GLN A 47 -6.98 -5.66 -4.31
CA GLN A 47 -6.41 -5.23 -5.58
C GLN A 47 -5.07 -4.53 -5.38
N ILE A 48 -4.99 -3.68 -4.35
CA ILE A 48 -3.76 -2.97 -4.03
C ILE A 48 -2.67 -3.96 -3.64
N ALA A 49 -2.99 -4.93 -2.81
CA ALA A 49 -2.03 -5.94 -2.38
C ALA A 49 -1.53 -6.76 -3.57
N GLY A 50 -2.43 -7.08 -4.50
CA GLY A 50 -2.05 -7.80 -5.71
C GLY A 50 -1.08 -7.00 -6.56
N LEU A 51 -1.34 -5.71 -6.74
CA LEU A 51 -0.44 -4.84 -7.50
C LEU A 51 0.90 -4.69 -6.79
N CYS A 52 0.89 -4.56 -5.47
CA CYS A 52 2.12 -4.51 -4.70
C CYS A 52 3.00 -5.71 -5.02
N ASN A 53 2.39 -6.88 -5.05
CA ASN A 53 3.10 -8.11 -5.35
C ASN A 53 3.66 -8.13 -6.77
N VAL A 54 2.86 -7.68 -7.74
CA VAL A 54 3.30 -7.61 -9.14
C VAL A 54 4.53 -6.74 -9.28
N PHE A 55 4.61 -5.64 -8.56
CA PHE A 55 5.73 -4.70 -8.63
C PHE A 55 6.81 -5.00 -7.59
N LYS A 56 6.80 -6.22 -7.04
CA LYS A 56 7.84 -6.73 -6.15
C LYS A 56 7.95 -5.97 -4.84
N GLY A 57 6.82 -5.46 -4.37
CA GLY A 57 6.72 -4.85 -3.06
C GLY A 57 6.30 -5.84 -2.01
N GLN A 58 6.27 -5.36 -0.79
CA GLN A 58 5.84 -6.16 0.35
C GLN A 58 4.84 -5.34 1.16
N VAL A 59 3.70 -5.93 1.44
CA VAL A 59 2.72 -5.30 2.32
C VAL A 59 3.20 -5.47 3.75
N LEU A 60 3.37 -4.37 4.45
CA LEU A 60 3.85 -4.39 5.83
C LEU A 60 2.70 -4.48 6.82
N LYS A 61 1.64 -3.72 6.56
CA LYS A 61 0.48 -3.79 7.45
C LYS A 61 -0.71 -3.13 6.78
N SER A 62 -1.89 -3.48 7.27
CA SER A 62 -3.14 -2.83 6.90
C SER A 62 -3.42 -1.72 7.91
N THR A 63 -3.92 -0.60 7.43
CA THR A 63 -4.23 0.55 8.28
C THR A 63 -5.74 0.76 8.42
N GLY A 64 -6.52 -0.28 8.15
CA GLY A 64 -7.96 -0.17 8.21
C GLY A 64 -8.56 0.06 6.84
N ASP A 65 -8.33 1.21 6.28
CA ASP A 65 -8.82 1.56 4.94
C ASP A 65 -7.70 1.73 3.92
N GLY A 66 -6.50 1.30 4.26
CA GLY A 66 -5.34 1.40 3.37
C GLY A 66 -4.29 0.37 3.69
N LEU A 67 -3.18 0.44 2.95
CA LEU A 67 -2.05 -0.46 3.15
C LEU A 67 -0.76 0.34 3.24
N LEU A 68 0.16 -0.19 4.04
CA LEU A 68 1.52 0.30 4.12
C LEU A 68 2.40 -0.71 3.37
N MET A 69 3.10 -0.27 2.33
CA MET A 69 3.86 -1.14 1.46
C MET A 69 5.31 -0.67 1.36
N CYS A 70 6.22 -1.61 1.18
CA CYS A 70 7.64 -1.34 1.08
C CYS A 70 8.18 -1.88 -0.23
N PHE A 71 9.02 -1.11 -0.90
CA PHE A 71 9.67 -1.50 -2.14
C PHE A 71 11.15 -1.19 -2.03
N PHE A 72 11.99 -2.07 -2.57
CA PHE A 72 13.43 -1.81 -2.57
C PHE A 72 13.90 -1.19 -3.89
N SER A 73 12.95 -0.74 -4.69
CA SER A 73 13.20 0.02 -5.92
C SER A 73 12.22 1.17 -5.97
N ALA A 74 12.73 2.38 -6.03
CA ALA A 74 11.87 3.56 -6.14
C ALA A 74 11.04 3.51 -7.44
N ALA A 75 11.63 3.00 -8.52
CA ALA A 75 10.91 2.87 -9.78
C ALA A 75 9.72 1.94 -9.66
N GLN A 76 9.91 0.81 -8.97
CA GLN A 76 8.80 -0.12 -8.73
C GLN A 76 7.73 0.48 -7.85
N ALA A 77 8.14 1.25 -6.84
CA ALA A 77 7.20 1.90 -5.95
C ALA A 77 6.31 2.90 -6.71
N VAL A 78 6.93 3.72 -7.55
CA VAL A 78 6.19 4.71 -8.34
C VAL A 78 5.27 4.01 -9.34
N ALA A 79 5.79 3.00 -10.03
CA ALA A 79 4.98 2.25 -11.00
C ALA A 79 3.78 1.62 -10.32
N CYS A 80 3.97 1.05 -9.14
CA CYS A 80 2.89 0.45 -8.40
C CYS A 80 1.84 1.50 -8.02
N ALA A 81 2.30 2.63 -7.48
CA ALA A 81 1.39 3.70 -7.05
C ALA A 81 0.54 4.21 -8.22
N LEU A 82 1.17 4.39 -9.38
CA LEU A 82 0.44 4.85 -10.57
C LEU A 82 -0.57 3.81 -11.02
N ASN A 83 -0.21 2.54 -10.98
CA ASN A 83 -1.12 1.49 -11.38
C ASN A 83 -2.29 1.34 -10.42
N ILE A 84 -2.04 1.54 -9.13
CA ILE A 84 -3.12 1.55 -8.15
C ILE A 84 -4.11 2.66 -8.47
N GLN A 85 -3.61 3.85 -8.73
CA GLN A 85 -4.47 4.99 -9.05
C GLN A 85 -5.31 4.72 -10.30
N LYS A 86 -4.69 4.17 -11.33
CA LYS A 86 -5.40 3.87 -12.57
C LYS A 86 -6.47 2.81 -12.35
N LYS A 87 -6.13 1.77 -11.61
CA LYS A 87 -7.05 0.65 -11.38
C LYS A 87 -8.26 1.11 -10.59
N LEU A 88 -8.04 1.81 -9.49
CA LEU A 88 -9.14 2.22 -8.63
C LEU A 88 -10.00 3.30 -9.29
N ARG A 89 -9.37 4.19 -10.05
CA ARG A 89 -10.11 5.22 -10.78
C ARG A 89 -11.01 4.60 -11.84
N GLY A 90 -10.48 3.59 -12.54
CA GLY A 90 -11.26 2.88 -13.55
C GLY A 90 -12.45 2.16 -12.94
N ASP A 91 -12.24 1.50 -11.80
CA ASP A 91 -13.30 0.81 -11.10
C ASP A 91 -14.36 1.78 -10.61
N SER A 92 -13.94 2.93 -10.10
CA SER A 92 -14.86 3.97 -9.65
C SER A 92 -15.75 4.47 -10.78
N LYS A 93 -15.18 4.64 -11.97
CA LYS A 93 -15.94 5.13 -13.12
C LYS A 93 -16.98 4.14 -13.60
N ARG A 94 -16.78 2.88 -13.33
CA ARG A 94 -17.73 1.84 -13.73
C ARG A 94 -18.93 1.77 -12.83
N ASP A 95 -18.75 2.25 -11.63
CA ASP A 95 -19.82 2.24 -10.65
C ASP A 95 -20.74 3.43 -10.88
#